data_99ad86de7595bc8855620855d7633a74
#
_entry.id   99ad86de7595bc8855620855d7633a74
#
_cell.length_a   1.000
_cell.length_b   1.000
_cell.length_c   1.000
_cell.angle_alpha   90.00
_cell.angle_beta   90.00
_cell.angle_gamma   90.00
#
_symmetry.space_group_name_H-M   'P 1'
#
loop_
_entity.id
_entity.type
_entity.pdbx_description
1 polymer ?
#
loop_
_entity_poly.entity_id
_entity_poly.type
_entity_poly.pdbx_seq_one_letter_code
_entity_poly.pdbx_strand_id
1 'polypeptide(L)'
;AFIDEYTGQKNLELLAGLKQLISASDIHNTLQAVGLDPNDKRTFKKYSLGMKQRLGIAAALMEKPDLLILDEPTNALDEQGVAMIAQLIRKECQCGALVVVACHDADFVQSVSDVVIQIQAGRVTSVIGK
;
A
#
# COMPACT_ATOMS: atom_id res chain seq x y z
N ALA A 1 -8.13 6.15 -9.86
CA ALA A 1 -8.06 7.48 -9.24
C ALA A 1 -9.16 7.62 -8.19
N PHE A 2 -8.89 8.38 -7.14
CA PHE A 2 -9.86 8.64 -6.08
C PHE A 2 -10.64 9.94 -6.36
N ILE A 3 -11.85 10.01 -5.81
CA ILE A 3 -12.72 11.16 -5.96
C ILE A 3 -12.51 12.13 -4.79
N ASP A 4 -12.12 13.37 -5.11
CA ASP A 4 -11.70 14.38 -4.13
C ASP A 4 -12.80 14.74 -3.11
N GLU A 5 -14.06 14.72 -3.54
CA GLU A 5 -15.21 15.10 -2.73
C GLU A 5 -15.71 14.00 -1.81
N TYR A 6 -15.16 12.79 -1.94
CA TYR A 6 -15.54 11.64 -1.13
C TYR A 6 -14.54 11.36 -0.03
N THR A 7 -15.00 10.73 1.06
CA THR A 7 -14.15 10.22 2.12
C THR A 7 -13.29 9.05 1.60
N GLY A 8 -12.26 8.68 2.34
CA GLY A 8 -11.47 7.50 2.03
C GLY A 8 -12.32 6.24 1.99
N GLN A 9 -13.19 6.05 2.98
CA GLN A 9 -14.10 4.90 3.03
C GLN A 9 -15.03 4.89 1.81
N LYS A 10 -15.63 6.02 1.46
CA LYS A 10 -16.52 6.10 0.29
C LYS A 10 -15.80 5.80 -1.01
N ASN A 11 -14.57 6.28 -1.16
CA ASN A 11 -13.74 5.95 -2.30
C ASN A 11 -13.48 4.43 -2.41
N LEU A 12 -13.16 3.77 -1.30
CA LEU A 12 -12.94 2.32 -1.30
C LEU A 12 -14.23 1.54 -1.55
N GLU A 13 -15.35 1.99 -1.02
CA GLU A 13 -16.66 1.38 -1.29
C GLU A 13 -17.01 1.39 -2.79
N LEU A 14 -16.72 2.48 -3.48
CA LEU A 14 -16.96 2.58 -4.92
C LEU A 14 -16.07 1.60 -5.70
N LEU A 15 -14.78 1.49 -5.34
CA LEU A 15 -13.89 0.52 -5.97
C LEU A 15 -14.31 -0.91 -5.69
N ALA A 16 -14.70 -1.20 -4.44
CA ALA A 16 -15.19 -2.51 -4.04
C ALA A 16 -16.48 -2.91 -4.77
N GLY A 17 -17.37 -1.94 -5.00
CA GLY A 17 -18.63 -2.15 -5.72
C GLY A 17 -18.45 -2.65 -7.16
N LEU A 18 -17.32 -2.31 -7.78
CA LEU A 18 -17.00 -2.79 -9.13
C LEU A 18 -16.66 -4.30 -9.15
N LYS A 19 -16.24 -4.87 -8.03
CA LYS A 19 -15.77 -6.26 -7.94
C LYS A 19 -16.67 -7.20 -7.15
N GLN A 20 -17.64 -6.69 -6.43
CA GLN A 20 -18.69 -7.42 -5.68
C GLN A 20 -18.23 -8.46 -4.66
N LEU A 21 -16.91 -8.62 -4.42
CA LEU A 21 -16.32 -9.63 -3.54
C LEU A 21 -15.78 -9.06 -2.22
N ILE A 22 -15.88 -7.74 -2.03
CA ILE A 22 -15.28 -7.04 -0.91
C ILE A 22 -16.39 -6.48 -0.04
N SER A 23 -16.43 -6.90 1.23
CA SER A 23 -17.42 -6.45 2.20
C SER A 23 -17.04 -5.10 2.84
N ALA A 24 -18.05 -4.44 3.44
CA ALA A 24 -17.82 -3.23 4.23
C ALA A 24 -16.85 -3.50 5.41
N SER A 25 -16.91 -4.68 6.00
CA SER A 25 -16.00 -5.12 7.07
C SER A 25 -14.57 -5.23 6.57
N ASP A 26 -14.35 -5.75 5.38
CA ASP A 26 -13.01 -5.82 4.75
C ASP A 26 -12.44 -4.42 4.51
N ILE A 27 -13.25 -3.48 4.04
CA ILE A 27 -12.84 -2.08 3.83
C ILE A 27 -12.44 -1.45 5.16
N HIS A 28 -13.26 -1.60 6.20
CA HIS A 28 -13.00 -1.08 7.53
C HIS A 28 -11.67 -1.60 8.09
N ASN A 29 -11.47 -2.91 8.02
CA ASN A 29 -10.25 -3.56 8.49
C ASN A 29 -9.01 -3.12 7.70
N THR A 30 -9.16 -2.95 6.40
CA THR A 30 -8.05 -2.50 5.53
C THR A 30 -7.65 -1.07 5.84
N LEU A 31 -8.61 -0.17 6.05
CA LEU A 31 -8.32 1.21 6.46
C LEU A 31 -7.57 1.25 7.78
N GLN A 32 -8.01 0.48 8.78
CA GLN A 32 -7.30 0.38 10.05
C GLN A 32 -5.88 -0.17 9.88
N ALA A 33 -5.71 -1.17 9.04
CA ALA A 33 -4.40 -1.79 8.79
C ALA A 33 -3.37 -0.80 8.22
N VAL A 34 -3.80 0.15 7.42
CA VAL A 34 -2.92 1.21 6.88
C VAL A 34 -2.85 2.45 7.78
N GLY A 35 -3.47 2.41 8.96
CA GLY A 35 -3.42 3.51 9.92
C GLY A 35 -4.35 4.68 9.60
N LEU A 36 -5.40 4.44 8.83
CA LEU A 36 -6.47 5.40 8.57
C LEU A 36 -7.69 5.10 9.44
N ASP A 37 -8.34 6.15 9.93
CA ASP A 37 -9.60 6.01 10.66
C ASP A 37 -10.74 5.75 9.67
N PRO A 38 -11.43 4.59 9.76
CA PRO A 38 -12.56 4.30 8.86
C PRO A 38 -13.72 5.27 9.01
N ASN A 39 -13.83 5.94 10.15
CA ASN A 39 -14.90 6.88 10.45
C ASN A 39 -14.51 8.34 10.19
N ASP A 40 -13.33 8.59 9.63
CA ASP A 40 -12.88 9.93 9.29
C ASP A 40 -13.81 10.54 8.23
N LYS A 41 -14.42 11.67 8.57
CA LYS A 41 -15.38 12.37 7.70
C LYS A 41 -14.71 13.31 6.71
N ARG A 42 -13.39 13.51 6.81
CA ARG A 42 -12.67 14.36 5.85
C ARG A 42 -12.76 13.73 4.46
N THR A 43 -12.94 14.59 3.46
CA THR A 43 -12.88 14.15 2.06
C THR A 43 -11.44 13.93 1.63
N PHE A 44 -11.23 13.16 0.58
CA PHE A 44 -9.91 12.87 0.03
C PHE A 44 -9.13 14.14 -0.31
N LYS A 45 -9.81 15.16 -0.79
CA LYS A 45 -9.23 16.47 -1.07
C LYS A 45 -8.48 17.06 0.12
N LYS A 46 -8.97 16.81 1.35
CA LYS A 46 -8.39 17.32 2.60
C LYS A 46 -7.36 16.38 3.22
N TYR A 47 -7.10 15.24 2.62
CA TYR A 47 -6.10 14.31 3.11
C TYR A 47 -4.70 14.89 2.93
N SER A 48 -3.82 14.64 3.91
CA SER A 48 -2.37 14.86 3.75
C SER A 48 -1.81 13.95 2.65
N LEU A 49 -0.62 14.25 2.16
CA LEU A 49 0.07 13.37 1.21
C LEU A 49 0.27 11.97 1.78
N GLY A 50 0.64 11.86 3.05
CA GLY A 50 0.78 10.56 3.73
C GLY A 50 -0.53 9.80 3.82
N MET A 51 -1.64 10.49 4.11
CA MET A 51 -2.97 9.87 4.14
C MET A 51 -3.38 9.38 2.74
N LYS A 52 -3.14 10.16 1.71
CA LYS A 52 -3.40 9.77 0.31
C LYS A 52 -2.59 8.54 -0.08
N GLN A 53 -1.33 8.50 0.32
CA GLN A 53 -0.44 7.35 0.10
C GLN A 53 -0.99 6.09 0.77
N ARG A 54 -1.38 6.21 2.04
CA ARG A 54 -1.98 5.09 2.79
C ARG A 54 -3.28 4.58 2.16
N LEU A 55 -4.12 5.48 1.66
CA LEU A 55 -5.36 5.08 0.99
C LEU A 55 -5.08 4.31 -0.32
N GLY A 56 -4.06 4.72 -1.08
CA GLY A 56 -3.63 4.01 -2.28
C GLY A 56 -3.18 2.58 -1.97
N ILE A 57 -2.43 2.40 -0.90
CA ILE A 57 -2.00 1.08 -0.43
C ILE A 57 -3.21 0.25 0.03
N ALA A 58 -4.14 0.87 0.76
CA ALA A 58 -5.38 0.20 1.20
C ALA A 58 -6.19 -0.31 0.01
N ALA A 59 -6.32 0.48 -1.05
CA ALA A 59 -7.04 0.07 -2.26
C ALA A 59 -6.42 -1.18 -2.90
N ALA A 60 -5.10 -1.27 -2.92
CA ALA A 60 -4.41 -2.45 -3.44
C ALA A 60 -4.58 -3.68 -2.54
N LEU A 61 -4.51 -3.49 -1.22
CA LEU A 61 -4.59 -4.58 -0.24
C LEU A 61 -6.00 -5.16 -0.08
N MET A 62 -7.05 -4.34 -0.21
CA MET A 62 -8.41 -4.79 0.06
C MET A 62 -8.87 -5.92 -0.88
N GLU A 63 -8.27 -6.02 -2.05
CA GLU A 63 -8.57 -7.05 -3.03
C GLU A 63 -7.90 -8.39 -2.71
N LYS A 64 -7.05 -8.46 -1.70
CA LYS A 64 -6.24 -9.64 -1.32
C LYS A 64 -5.52 -10.24 -2.53
N PRO A 65 -4.67 -9.45 -3.22
CA PRO A 65 -4.07 -9.87 -4.47
C PRO A 65 -3.01 -10.95 -4.26
N ASP A 66 -2.85 -11.84 -5.25
CA ASP A 66 -1.72 -12.77 -5.30
C ASP A 66 -0.42 -12.06 -5.72
N LEU A 67 -0.55 -10.96 -6.46
CA LEU A 67 0.55 -10.10 -6.86
C LEU A 67 0.24 -8.66 -6.43
N LEU A 68 1.08 -8.14 -5.55
CA LEU A 68 1.01 -6.75 -5.07
C LEU A 68 2.21 -5.97 -5.61
N ILE A 69 1.94 -4.89 -6.34
CA ILE A 69 2.98 -4.01 -6.88
C ILE A 69 2.86 -2.66 -6.19
N LEU A 70 3.94 -2.21 -5.56
CA LEU A 70 4.01 -0.94 -4.84
C LEU A 70 5.13 -0.09 -5.44
N ASP A 71 4.78 1.12 -5.87
CA ASP A 71 5.73 2.09 -6.40
C ASP A 71 5.94 3.20 -5.37
N GLU A 72 7.17 3.33 -4.87
CA GLU A 72 7.57 4.29 -3.84
C GLU A 72 6.61 4.32 -2.63
N PRO A 73 6.34 3.16 -1.97
CA PRO A 73 5.31 3.09 -0.95
C PRO A 73 5.63 3.86 0.33
N THR A 74 6.89 4.26 0.53
CA THR A 74 7.32 5.01 1.72
C THR A 74 7.25 6.53 1.54
N ASN A 75 6.95 7.02 0.34
CA ASN A 75 6.85 8.45 0.09
C ASN A 75 5.82 9.11 1.00
N ALA A 76 6.18 10.29 1.54
CA ALA A 76 5.35 11.10 2.43
C ALA A 76 4.97 10.43 3.76
N LEU A 77 5.62 9.32 4.12
CA LEU A 77 5.41 8.65 5.40
C LEU A 77 6.53 8.99 6.40
N ASP A 78 6.16 9.09 7.67
CA ASP A 78 7.11 9.16 8.78
C ASP A 78 7.67 7.77 9.13
N GLU A 79 8.58 7.69 10.11
CA GLU A 79 9.18 6.42 10.51
C GLU A 79 8.16 5.36 10.93
N GLN A 80 7.11 5.78 11.65
CA GLN A 80 6.03 4.86 12.04
C GLN A 80 5.25 4.36 10.84
N GLY A 81 4.97 5.23 9.88
CA GLY A 81 4.30 4.86 8.64
C GLY A 81 5.13 3.88 7.81
N VAL A 82 6.43 4.13 7.69
CA VAL A 82 7.37 3.22 7.00
C VAL A 82 7.41 1.85 7.67
N ALA A 83 7.51 1.80 9.01
CA ALA A 83 7.51 0.55 9.76
C ALA A 83 6.20 -0.22 9.58
N MET A 84 5.08 0.48 9.56
CA MET A 84 3.76 -0.12 9.33
C MET A 84 3.67 -0.76 7.93
N ILE A 85 4.11 -0.05 6.89
CA ILE A 85 4.10 -0.60 5.53
C ILE A 85 5.02 -1.82 5.42
N ALA A 86 6.19 -1.79 6.08
CA ALA A 86 7.08 -2.94 6.12
C ALA A 86 6.39 -4.18 6.73
N GLN A 87 5.65 -3.99 7.82
CA GLN A 87 4.89 -5.09 8.44
C GLN A 87 3.78 -5.61 7.53
N LEU A 88 3.06 -4.72 6.84
CA LEU A 88 2.02 -5.11 5.90
C LEU A 88 2.58 -5.95 4.75
N ILE A 89 3.70 -5.54 4.18
CA ILE A 89 4.39 -6.29 3.12
C ILE A 89 4.76 -7.69 3.60
N ARG A 90 5.36 -7.80 4.78
CA ARG A 90 5.73 -9.12 5.35
C ARG A 90 4.50 -10.00 5.55
N LYS A 91 3.41 -9.43 6.05
CA LYS A 91 2.16 -10.16 6.25
C LYS A 91 1.59 -10.68 4.94
N GLU A 92 1.57 -9.85 3.90
CA GLU A 92 1.09 -10.28 2.58
C GLU A 92 1.95 -11.42 2.02
N CYS A 93 3.27 -11.34 2.16
CA CYS A 93 4.18 -12.42 1.75
C CYS A 93 3.92 -13.71 2.54
N GLN A 94 3.70 -13.62 3.85
CA GLN A 94 3.37 -14.78 4.68
C GLN A 94 2.04 -15.42 4.29
N CYS A 95 1.11 -14.64 3.77
CA CYS A 95 -0.17 -15.14 3.26
C CYS A 95 -0.07 -15.69 1.82
N GLY A 96 1.11 -15.73 1.23
CA GLY A 96 1.38 -16.33 -0.07
C GLY A 96 1.41 -15.34 -1.25
N ALA A 97 1.27 -14.05 -1.02
CA ALA A 97 1.38 -13.05 -2.09
C ALA A 97 2.82 -12.85 -2.54
N LEU A 98 2.99 -12.58 -3.82
CA LEU A 98 4.23 -12.03 -4.37
C LEU A 98 4.15 -10.50 -4.30
N VAL A 99 5.11 -9.87 -3.64
CA VAL A 99 5.16 -8.41 -3.52
C VAL A 99 6.37 -7.87 -4.28
N VAL A 100 6.11 -6.94 -5.19
CA VAL A 100 7.15 -6.22 -5.95
C VAL A 100 7.13 -4.77 -5.51
N VAL A 101 8.28 -4.27 -5.06
CA VAL A 101 8.42 -2.90 -4.56
C VAL A 101 9.48 -2.18 -5.39
N ALA A 102 9.11 -1.03 -5.97
CA ALA A 102 10.05 -0.09 -6.57
C ALA A 102 10.29 1.04 -5.56
N CYS A 103 11.52 1.20 -5.08
CA CYS A 103 11.83 2.18 -4.03
C CYS A 103 13.29 2.62 -4.08
N HIS A 104 13.55 3.90 -3.75
CA HIS A 104 14.90 4.45 -3.63
C HIS A 104 15.50 4.30 -2.23
N ASP A 105 14.69 4.02 -1.23
CA ASP A 105 15.13 3.85 0.16
C ASP A 105 15.78 2.48 0.32
N ALA A 106 17.11 2.46 0.32
CA ALA A 106 17.88 1.23 0.40
C ALA A 106 17.65 0.47 1.72
N ASP A 107 17.51 1.19 2.84
CA ASP A 107 17.27 0.56 4.14
C ASP A 107 15.90 -0.13 4.18
N PHE A 108 14.90 0.54 3.67
CA PHE A 108 13.56 -0.05 3.55
C PHE A 108 13.58 -1.30 2.66
N VAL A 109 14.17 -1.18 1.46
CA VAL A 109 14.28 -2.31 0.52
C VAL A 109 14.98 -3.50 1.17
N GLN A 110 16.11 -3.27 1.85
CA GLN A 110 16.83 -4.33 2.56
C GLN A 110 15.99 -4.97 3.67
N SER A 111 15.16 -4.19 4.34
CA SER A 111 14.38 -4.66 5.49
C SER A 111 13.21 -5.58 5.10
N VAL A 112 12.66 -5.44 3.89
CA VAL A 112 11.43 -6.14 3.48
C VAL A 112 11.64 -7.18 2.40
N SER A 113 12.78 -7.17 1.69
CA SER A 113 12.96 -7.94 0.46
C SER A 113 13.71 -9.24 0.70
N ASP A 114 13.30 -10.29 0.02
CA ASP A 114 14.04 -11.56 -0.11
C ASP A 114 15.05 -11.49 -1.25
N VAL A 115 14.71 -10.74 -2.31
CA VAL A 115 15.55 -10.52 -3.49
C VAL A 115 15.56 -9.04 -3.81
N VAL A 116 16.74 -8.48 -4.01
CA VAL A 116 16.93 -7.08 -4.41
C VAL A 116 17.50 -7.03 -5.83
N ILE A 117 16.82 -6.31 -6.69
CA ILE A 117 17.24 -6.08 -8.08
C ILE A 117 17.62 -4.62 -8.21
N GLN A 118 18.87 -4.35 -8.58
CA GLN A 118 19.34 -3.00 -8.86
C GLN A 118 19.23 -2.70 -10.36
N ILE A 119 18.66 -1.54 -10.66
CA ILE A 119 18.46 -1.09 -12.04
C ILE A 119 19.11 0.28 -12.20
N GLN A 120 19.95 0.42 -13.24
CA GLN A 120 20.54 1.70 -13.63
C GLN A 120 20.39 1.89 -15.13
N ALA A 121 19.96 3.08 -15.54
CA ALA A 121 19.78 3.44 -16.96
C ALA A 121 18.98 2.38 -17.74
N GLY A 122 17.91 1.86 -17.15
CA GLY A 122 17.05 0.85 -17.78
C GLY A 122 17.64 -0.55 -17.84
N ARG A 123 18.74 -0.82 -17.15
CA ARG A 123 19.42 -2.13 -17.15
C ARG A 123 19.56 -2.68 -15.74
N VAL A 124 19.41 -3.98 -15.60
CA VAL A 124 19.70 -4.69 -14.36
C VAL A 124 21.21 -4.74 -14.16
N THR A 125 21.70 -4.19 -13.04
CA THR A 125 23.13 -4.17 -12.69
C THR A 125 23.51 -5.21 -11.66
N SER A 126 22.57 -5.64 -10.80
CA SER A 126 22.79 -6.75 -9.88
C SER A 126 21.47 -7.38 -9.44
N VAL A 127 21.54 -8.65 -9.03
CA VAL A 127 20.43 -9.39 -8.41
C VAL A 127 21.01 -10.06 -7.16
N ILE A 128 20.50 -9.70 -5.99
CA ILE A 128 21.00 -10.19 -4.70
C ILE A 128 19.85 -10.90 -3.98
N GLY A 129 19.99 -12.18 -3.76
CA GLY A 129 19.08 -12.99 -2.94
C GLY A 129 19.59 -13.08 -1.51
N LYS A 130 18.64 -13.17 -0.58
CA LYS A 130 18.94 -13.43 0.84
C LYS A 130 18.87 -14.91 1.15
#